data_811b708ed1b85b7d893c21bcc52413b7
#
_entry.id   811b708ed1b85b7d893c21bcc52413b7
#
_cell.length_a   1.000
_cell.length_b   1.000
_cell.length_c   1.000
_cell.angle_alpha   90.00
_cell.angle_beta   90.00
_cell.angle_gamma   90.00
#
_symmetry.space_group_name_H-M   'P 1'
#
loop_
_entity.id
_entity.type
_entity.pdbx_description
1 polymer ?
#
loop_
_entity_poly.entity_id
_entity_poly.type
_entity_poly.pdbx_seq_one_letter_code
_entity_poly.pdbx_strand_id
1 'polypeptide(L)'
;MIAGQKKRASDVVKELLEARGHDVTVWESTEERIMQLPESERAAAIANIYAQKQPISNLTDHYDLILNLVDVNSGGTVQRIVWPAAKGTPDQPFYVHEIPTIVVSVQHAFALADMPQVGTYINAYDGKDNTMKALVEKLAGESNFTGVSPVDA
;
A
#
# COMPACT_ATOMS: atom_id res chain seq x y z
N MET A 1 -5.94 -1.58 7.75
CA MET A 1 -6.20 -0.90 6.46
C MET A 1 -5.24 -1.42 5.39
N ILE A 2 -5.69 -1.56 4.15
CA ILE A 2 -4.85 -1.84 2.99
C ILE A 2 -4.72 -0.55 2.18
N ALA A 3 -3.51 -0.07 1.98
CA ALA A 3 -3.19 0.99 1.04
C ALA A 3 -2.39 0.37 -0.12
N GLY A 4 -2.67 0.75 -1.35
CA GLY A 4 -1.93 0.16 -2.46
C GLY A 4 -2.38 0.67 -3.82
N GLN A 5 -1.51 0.49 -4.78
CA GLN A 5 -1.68 0.98 -6.16
C GLN A 5 -2.30 -0.09 -7.09
N LYS A 6 -2.53 -1.31 -6.62
CA LYS A 6 -3.05 -2.42 -7.42
C LYS A 6 -4.37 -2.94 -6.86
N LYS A 7 -5.46 -2.36 -7.34
CA LYS A 7 -6.81 -2.62 -6.85
C LYS A 7 -7.13 -4.13 -6.72
N ARG A 8 -6.87 -4.94 -7.76
CA ARG A 8 -7.16 -6.38 -7.73
C ARG A 8 -6.41 -7.11 -6.61
N ALA A 9 -5.12 -6.82 -6.40
CA ALA A 9 -4.35 -7.43 -5.32
C ALA A 9 -4.90 -7.03 -3.95
N SER A 10 -5.29 -5.76 -3.78
CA SER A 10 -5.90 -5.25 -2.55
C SER A 10 -7.25 -5.91 -2.27
N ASP A 11 -8.08 -6.11 -3.29
CA ASP A 11 -9.39 -6.76 -3.15
C ASP A 11 -9.23 -8.24 -2.73
N VAL A 12 -8.32 -8.98 -3.36
CA VAL A 12 -8.02 -10.38 -2.99
C VAL A 12 -7.50 -10.49 -1.56
N VAL A 13 -6.57 -9.62 -1.17
CA VAL A 13 -6.03 -9.62 0.19
C VAL A 13 -7.12 -9.26 1.20
N LYS A 14 -8.00 -8.30 0.89
CA LYS A 14 -9.16 -7.95 1.71
C LYS A 14 -10.03 -9.17 1.96
N GLU A 15 -10.52 -9.82 0.92
CA GLU A 15 -11.39 -11.00 1.03
C GLU A 15 -10.76 -12.10 1.90
N LEU A 16 -9.47 -12.36 1.72
CA LEU A 16 -8.75 -13.39 2.46
C LEU A 16 -8.54 -13.05 3.94
N LEU A 17 -8.33 -11.78 4.27
CA LEU A 17 -8.19 -11.34 5.65
C LEU A 17 -9.55 -11.28 6.35
N GLU A 18 -10.60 -10.81 5.67
CA GLU A 18 -11.97 -10.80 6.21
C GLU A 18 -12.48 -12.22 6.49
N ALA A 19 -12.14 -13.19 5.63
CA ALA A 19 -12.43 -14.61 5.87
C ALA A 19 -11.75 -15.16 7.13
N ARG A 20 -10.72 -14.48 7.65
CA ARG A 20 -10.02 -14.80 8.90
C ARG A 20 -10.47 -13.96 10.11
N GLY A 21 -11.51 -13.16 9.93
CA GLY A 21 -12.13 -12.38 11.00
C GLY A 21 -11.50 -11.00 11.23
N HIS A 22 -10.67 -10.51 10.31
CA HIS A 22 -10.16 -9.15 10.36
C HIS A 22 -11.16 -8.16 9.77
N ASP A 23 -11.25 -6.96 10.35
CA ASP A 23 -11.95 -5.83 9.74
C ASP A 23 -11.00 -5.09 8.80
N VAL A 24 -11.33 -5.04 7.50
CA VAL A 24 -10.41 -4.58 6.47
C VAL A 24 -10.99 -3.44 5.65
N THR A 25 -10.39 -2.27 5.79
CA THR A 25 -10.63 -1.12 4.91
C THR A 25 -9.58 -1.07 3.81
N VAL A 26 -9.99 -0.97 2.55
CA VAL A 26 -9.10 -0.67 1.43
C VAL A 26 -9.12 0.82 1.17
N TRP A 27 -7.95 1.44 1.22
CA TRP A 27 -7.78 2.83 0.87
C TRP A 27 -7.77 2.97 -0.65
N GLU A 28 -8.72 3.72 -1.17
CA GLU A 28 -8.70 4.14 -2.57
C GLU A 28 -7.71 5.28 -2.76
N SER A 29 -6.80 5.15 -3.72
CA SER A 29 -5.75 6.14 -3.90
C SER A 29 -6.35 7.53 -4.21
N THR A 30 -5.67 8.55 -3.74
CA THR A 30 -6.08 9.94 -3.97
C THR A 30 -6.18 10.26 -5.47
N GLU A 31 -5.27 9.71 -6.26
CA GLU A 31 -5.27 9.88 -7.71
C GLU A 31 -6.49 9.22 -8.35
N GLU A 32 -6.81 7.98 -7.98
CA GLU A 32 -8.00 7.27 -8.48
C GLU A 32 -9.28 8.05 -8.15
N ARG A 33 -9.41 8.53 -6.92
CA ARG A 33 -10.55 9.35 -6.49
C ARG A 33 -10.69 10.63 -7.31
N ILE A 34 -9.58 11.33 -7.58
CA ILE A 34 -9.59 12.55 -8.40
C ILE A 34 -9.98 12.23 -9.84
N MET A 35 -9.44 11.14 -10.40
CA MET A 35 -9.72 10.77 -11.79
C MET A 35 -11.18 10.37 -12.03
N GLN A 36 -11.89 9.91 -11.00
CA GLN A 36 -13.33 9.61 -11.06
C GLN A 36 -14.21 10.87 -11.08
N LEU A 37 -13.68 12.02 -10.67
CA LEU A 37 -14.41 13.29 -10.70
C LEU A 37 -14.51 13.84 -12.14
N PRO A 38 -15.57 14.63 -12.44
CA PRO A 38 -15.63 15.42 -13.64
C PRO A 38 -14.38 16.31 -13.77
N GLU A 39 -13.89 16.52 -14.99
CA GLU A 39 -12.67 17.31 -15.23
C GLU A 39 -12.74 18.71 -14.60
N SER A 40 -13.91 19.35 -14.65
CA SER A 40 -14.15 20.66 -14.04
C SER A 40 -13.98 20.71 -12.52
N GLU A 41 -14.07 19.56 -11.82
CA GLU A 41 -13.98 19.47 -10.36
C GLU A 41 -12.59 19.04 -9.87
N ARG A 42 -11.78 18.45 -10.74
CA ARG A 42 -10.46 17.89 -10.37
C ARG A 42 -9.52 18.92 -9.77
N ALA A 43 -9.45 20.12 -10.35
CA ALA A 43 -8.58 21.19 -9.86
C ALA A 43 -8.94 21.63 -8.44
N ALA A 44 -10.23 21.75 -8.13
CA ALA A 44 -10.71 22.09 -6.80
C ALA A 44 -10.45 20.95 -5.79
N ALA A 45 -10.65 19.70 -6.20
CA ALA A 45 -10.36 18.54 -5.38
C ALA A 45 -8.87 18.44 -5.02
N ILE A 46 -7.97 18.67 -5.98
CA ILE A 46 -6.53 18.73 -5.77
C ILE A 46 -6.18 19.82 -4.76
N ALA A 47 -6.69 21.04 -4.95
CA ALA A 47 -6.44 22.16 -4.05
C ALA A 47 -6.90 21.85 -2.60
N ASN A 48 -8.06 21.22 -2.44
CA ASN A 48 -8.57 20.79 -1.14
C ASN A 48 -7.66 19.76 -0.44
N ILE A 49 -7.15 18.78 -1.17
CA ILE A 49 -6.24 17.78 -0.63
C ILE A 49 -4.95 18.44 -0.10
N TYR A 50 -4.40 19.41 -0.84
CA TYR A 50 -3.22 20.15 -0.39
C TYR A 50 -3.49 21.07 0.81
N ALA A 51 -4.72 21.60 0.92
CA ALA A 51 -5.11 22.48 2.03
C ALA A 51 -5.43 21.73 3.31
N GLN A 52 -5.88 20.48 3.22
CA GLN A 52 -6.26 19.66 4.38
C GLN A 52 -5.06 18.94 4.96
N LYS A 53 -4.66 19.36 6.18
CA LYS A 53 -3.75 18.55 7.00
C LYS A 53 -4.56 17.40 7.60
N GLN A 54 -4.25 16.18 7.21
CA GLN A 54 -4.81 14.98 7.84
C GLN A 54 -4.02 14.70 9.14
N PRO A 55 -4.62 14.82 10.32
CA PRO A 55 -3.95 14.44 11.55
C PRO A 55 -3.72 12.92 11.56
N ILE A 56 -2.59 12.49 12.12
CA ILE A 56 -2.24 11.07 12.22
C ILE A 56 -3.28 10.27 13.00
N SER A 57 -3.99 10.90 13.93
CA SER A 57 -5.09 10.30 14.69
C SER A 57 -6.21 9.73 13.82
N ASN A 58 -6.41 10.26 12.61
CA ASN A 58 -7.35 9.67 11.66
C ASN A 58 -6.95 8.24 11.24
N LEU A 59 -5.72 7.86 11.44
CA LEU A 59 -5.22 6.51 11.20
C LEU A 59 -5.01 5.73 12.49
N THR A 60 -4.33 6.31 13.49
CA THR A 60 -3.99 5.63 14.75
C THR A 60 -5.21 5.24 15.59
N ASP A 61 -6.29 6.00 15.50
CA ASP A 61 -7.51 5.74 16.28
C ASP A 61 -8.42 4.70 15.61
N HIS A 62 -8.13 4.32 14.37
CA HIS A 62 -9.02 3.45 13.58
C HIS A 62 -8.36 2.16 13.08
N TYR A 63 -7.02 2.09 13.04
CA TYR A 63 -6.31 0.96 12.46
C TYR A 63 -5.17 0.47 13.35
N ASP A 64 -5.13 -0.83 13.61
CA ASP A 64 -4.07 -1.49 14.38
C ASP A 64 -2.85 -1.80 13.49
N LEU A 65 -3.05 -1.94 12.17
CA LEU A 65 -2.02 -2.28 11.21
C LEU A 65 -2.35 -1.71 9.82
N ILE A 66 -1.33 -1.25 9.12
CA ILE A 66 -1.42 -0.88 7.72
C ILE A 66 -0.61 -1.84 6.87
N LEU A 67 -1.26 -2.46 5.88
CA LEU A 67 -0.61 -3.24 4.85
C LEU A 67 -0.54 -2.39 3.57
N ASN A 68 0.68 -2.05 3.15
CA ASN A 68 0.89 -1.23 1.96
C ASN A 68 1.37 -2.12 0.80
N LEU A 69 0.54 -2.28 -0.22
CA LEU A 69 0.86 -3.03 -1.43
C LEU A 69 1.43 -2.07 -2.49
N VAL A 70 2.73 -2.16 -2.72
CA VAL A 70 3.44 -1.25 -3.64
C VAL A 70 3.62 -1.92 -5.00
N ASP A 71 3.07 -1.27 -6.02
CA ASP A 71 3.29 -1.61 -7.43
C ASP A 71 4.10 -0.50 -8.09
N VAL A 72 5.36 -0.76 -8.39
CA VAL A 72 6.21 0.20 -9.11
C VAL A 72 6.08 -0.03 -10.61
N ASN A 73 4.94 0.28 -11.16
CA ASN A 73 4.74 0.27 -12.60
C ASN A 73 5.02 1.67 -13.17
N SER A 74 6.27 2.06 -13.16
CA SER A 74 6.69 3.24 -13.90
C SER A 74 6.81 2.88 -15.38
N GLY A 75 5.89 2.99 -16.22
CA GLY A 75 6.00 2.73 -17.68
C GLY A 75 7.26 3.30 -18.39
N GLY A 76 8.33 3.50 -17.67
CA GLY A 76 9.61 4.08 -18.05
C GLY A 76 10.82 3.26 -17.59
N THR A 77 12.00 3.76 -17.91
CA THR A 77 13.30 3.13 -17.65
C THR A 77 13.75 3.17 -16.19
N VAL A 78 13.08 3.95 -15.34
CA VAL A 78 13.42 4.10 -13.91
C VAL A 78 12.30 3.49 -13.09
N GLN A 79 12.60 2.35 -12.48
CA GLN A 79 11.66 1.65 -11.59
C GLN A 79 11.78 2.21 -10.18
N ARG A 80 11.17 3.36 -9.93
CA ARG A 80 11.11 4.03 -8.63
C ARG A 80 9.66 4.26 -8.21
N ILE A 81 9.40 4.23 -6.92
CA ILE A 81 8.08 4.58 -6.41
C ILE A 81 7.83 6.07 -6.68
N VAL A 82 6.79 6.35 -7.42
CA VAL A 82 6.30 7.72 -7.61
C VAL A 82 5.24 7.98 -6.55
N TRP A 83 5.62 8.72 -5.52
CA TRP A 83 4.66 9.13 -4.50
C TRP A 83 3.75 10.23 -5.05
N PRO A 84 2.42 10.10 -4.84
CA PRO A 84 1.51 11.20 -5.14
C PRO A 84 1.94 12.46 -4.40
N ALA A 85 1.77 13.61 -5.01
CA ALA A 85 2.18 14.88 -4.43
C ALA A 85 1.36 15.29 -3.17
N ALA A 86 0.25 14.61 -2.91
CA ALA A 86 -0.62 14.88 -1.77
C ALA A 86 0.00 14.37 -0.47
N LYS A 87 0.60 15.29 0.29
CA LYS A 87 1.19 14.99 1.60
C LYS A 87 0.12 14.70 2.64
N GLY A 88 0.35 13.69 3.49
CA GLY A 88 -0.54 13.35 4.60
C GLY A 88 -1.74 12.49 4.19
N THR A 89 -1.72 11.89 3.00
CA THR A 89 -2.67 10.84 2.61
C THR A 89 -2.03 9.45 2.79
N PRO A 90 -2.82 8.39 3.04
CA PRO A 90 -2.31 7.03 3.16
C PRO A 90 -1.57 6.50 1.93
N ASP A 91 -1.66 7.19 0.80
CA ASP A 91 -0.83 6.89 -0.39
C ASP A 91 0.67 7.00 -0.10
N GLN A 92 1.06 7.86 0.85
CA GLN A 92 2.45 8.00 1.30
C GLN A 92 2.61 7.38 2.69
N PRO A 93 3.64 6.59 2.94
CA PRO A 93 3.82 5.89 4.22
C PRO A 93 4.38 6.82 5.32
N PHE A 94 3.73 7.96 5.57
CA PHE A 94 4.12 8.90 6.63
C PHE A 94 3.85 8.38 8.04
N TYR A 95 3.04 7.34 8.15
CA TYR A 95 2.52 6.75 9.39
C TYR A 95 3.38 5.60 9.94
N VAL A 96 4.47 5.24 9.28
CA VAL A 96 5.25 4.02 9.59
C VAL A 96 5.87 3.98 10.99
N HIS A 97 5.98 5.11 11.65
CA HIS A 97 6.51 5.20 13.02
C HIS A 97 5.42 5.16 14.09
N GLU A 98 4.18 5.42 13.72
CA GLU A 98 3.04 5.51 14.63
C GLU A 98 2.14 4.28 14.58
N ILE A 99 2.06 3.63 13.43
CA ILE A 99 1.23 2.43 13.22
C ILE A 99 2.11 1.30 12.68
N PRO A 100 1.99 0.07 13.24
CA PRO A 100 2.61 -1.11 12.64
C PRO A 100 2.31 -1.18 11.15
N THR A 101 3.35 -1.16 10.33
CA THR A 101 3.22 -1.11 8.88
C THR A 101 4.03 -2.21 8.22
N ILE A 102 3.38 -2.97 7.35
CA ILE A 102 4.02 -3.97 6.50
C ILE A 102 3.92 -3.48 5.06
N VAL A 103 5.06 -3.35 4.40
CA VAL A 103 5.10 -3.02 2.98
C VAL A 103 5.37 -4.27 2.17
N VAL A 104 4.58 -4.48 1.14
CA VAL A 104 4.70 -5.60 0.22
C VAL A 104 4.92 -5.08 -1.18
N SER A 105 6.08 -5.37 -1.75
CA SER A 105 6.33 -5.11 -3.17
C SER A 105 5.74 -6.23 -4.01
N VAL A 106 4.80 -5.87 -4.87
CA VAL A 106 4.10 -6.82 -5.76
C VAL A 106 4.68 -6.86 -7.16
N GLN A 107 5.88 -6.33 -7.36
CA GLN A 107 6.54 -6.32 -8.67
C GLN A 107 8.04 -6.61 -8.60
N HIS A 108 8.86 -5.72 -8.03
CA HIS A 108 10.31 -5.90 -7.96
C HIS A 108 10.88 -5.63 -6.55
N ALA A 109 12.08 -6.17 -6.29
CA ALA A 109 12.68 -6.16 -4.96
C ALA A 109 13.21 -4.78 -4.51
N PHE A 110 13.45 -3.85 -5.43
CA PHE A 110 14.19 -2.61 -5.15
C PHE A 110 13.33 -1.47 -4.58
N ALA A 111 12.03 -1.68 -4.36
CA ALA A 111 11.14 -0.66 -3.82
C ALA A 111 11.52 -0.23 -2.39
N LEU A 112 12.24 -1.07 -1.63
CA LEU A 112 12.74 -0.74 -0.30
C LEU A 112 13.69 0.47 -0.31
N ALA A 113 14.47 0.66 -1.38
CA ALA A 113 15.36 1.82 -1.52
C ALA A 113 14.63 3.18 -1.50
N ASP A 114 13.33 3.19 -1.83
CA ASP A 114 12.49 4.38 -1.78
C ASP A 114 11.75 4.55 -0.43
N MET A 115 11.86 3.56 0.46
CA MET A 115 11.18 3.51 1.75
C MET A 115 12.10 2.97 2.87
N PRO A 116 13.29 3.53 3.08
CA PRO A 116 14.26 2.99 4.04
C PRO A 116 13.77 3.05 5.51
N GLN A 117 12.73 3.83 5.79
CA GLN A 117 12.13 3.98 7.12
C GLN A 117 11.19 2.83 7.50
N VAL A 118 10.88 1.91 6.58
CA VAL A 118 9.92 0.83 6.83
C VAL A 118 10.58 -0.32 7.61
N GLY A 119 9.99 -0.71 8.73
CA GLY A 119 10.52 -1.77 9.60
C GLY A 119 10.25 -3.20 9.09
N THR A 120 9.20 -3.38 8.28
CA THR A 120 8.82 -4.70 7.74
C THR A 120 8.54 -4.60 6.25
N TYR A 121 9.31 -5.33 5.46
CA TYR A 121 9.21 -5.32 4.01
C TYR A 121 9.20 -6.74 3.45
N ILE A 122 8.30 -7.01 2.52
CA ILE A 122 8.12 -8.33 1.89
C ILE A 122 8.20 -8.18 0.37
N ASN A 123 9.05 -8.96 -0.27
CA ASN A 123 9.08 -9.11 -1.72
C ASN A 123 8.12 -10.22 -2.14
N ALA A 124 7.00 -9.88 -2.73
CA ALA A 124 6.05 -10.84 -3.30
C ALA A 124 6.31 -11.13 -4.78
N TYR A 125 7.07 -10.25 -5.47
CA TYR A 125 7.47 -10.33 -6.89
C TYR A 125 6.34 -10.28 -7.91
N ASP A 126 5.11 -10.56 -7.54
CA ASP A 126 3.93 -10.31 -8.35
C ASP A 126 2.68 -10.08 -7.47
N GLY A 127 1.62 -9.56 -8.09
CA GLY A 127 0.34 -9.33 -7.42
C GLY A 127 -0.76 -10.30 -7.88
N LYS A 128 -0.41 -11.50 -8.33
CA LYS A 128 -1.38 -12.50 -8.76
C LYS A 128 -2.12 -13.12 -7.57
N ASP A 129 -3.32 -13.62 -7.82
CA ASP A 129 -4.20 -14.16 -6.79
C ASP A 129 -3.52 -15.25 -5.93
N ASN A 130 -2.77 -16.16 -6.55
CA ASN A 130 -2.04 -17.22 -5.82
C ASN A 130 -0.91 -16.66 -4.93
N THR A 131 -0.22 -15.62 -5.38
CA THR A 131 0.82 -14.95 -4.60
C THR A 131 0.21 -14.20 -3.42
N MET A 132 -0.92 -13.50 -3.64
CA MET A 132 -1.65 -12.82 -2.56
C MET A 132 -2.22 -13.81 -1.54
N LYS A 133 -2.70 -14.98 -1.98
CA LYS A 133 -3.12 -16.05 -1.08
C LYS A 133 -1.96 -16.54 -0.22
N ALA A 134 -0.82 -16.86 -0.82
CA ALA A 134 0.36 -17.29 -0.09
C ALA A 134 0.87 -16.22 0.87
N LEU A 135 0.79 -14.94 0.49
CA LEU A 135 1.13 -13.81 1.36
C LEU A 135 0.25 -13.81 2.61
N VAL A 136 -1.08 -13.87 2.44
CA VAL A 136 -2.01 -13.83 3.57
C VAL A 136 -1.86 -15.06 4.48
N GLU A 137 -1.65 -16.26 3.93
CA GLU A 137 -1.34 -17.47 4.72
C GLU A 137 -0.10 -17.27 5.59
N LYS A 138 0.95 -16.61 5.07
CA LYS A 138 2.17 -16.32 5.83
C LYS A 138 1.96 -15.24 6.89
N LEU A 139 1.23 -14.19 6.57
CA LEU A 139 0.89 -13.14 7.53
C LEU A 139 0.02 -13.65 8.67
N ALA A 140 -0.88 -14.60 8.38
CA ALA A 140 -1.73 -15.26 9.36
C ALA A 140 -0.99 -16.33 10.19
N GLY A 141 0.28 -16.63 9.89
CA GLY A 141 1.04 -17.68 10.57
C GLY A 141 0.68 -19.11 10.16
N GLU A 142 -0.08 -19.29 9.08
CA GLU A 142 -0.48 -20.59 8.54
C GLU A 142 0.65 -21.29 7.78
N SER A 143 1.61 -20.51 7.30
CA SER A 143 2.83 -21.01 6.66
C SER A 143 4.02 -20.06 6.92
N ASN A 144 5.25 -20.57 6.77
CA ASN A 144 6.46 -19.81 7.03
C ASN A 144 7.00 -19.10 5.77
N PHE A 145 7.68 -17.97 5.97
CA PHE A 145 8.52 -17.37 4.95
C PHE A 145 9.80 -18.22 4.80
N THR A 146 10.01 -18.82 3.64
CA THR A 146 11.17 -19.67 3.35
C THR A 146 12.01 -19.11 2.18
N GLY A 147 11.51 -18.10 1.49
CA GLY A 147 12.22 -17.47 0.38
C GLY A 147 13.38 -16.62 0.86
N VAL A 148 14.46 -16.64 0.10
CA VAL A 148 15.61 -15.73 0.24
C VAL A 148 15.62 -14.82 -0.96
N SER A 149 15.79 -13.50 -0.75
CA SER A 149 15.88 -12.57 -1.86
C SER A 149 17.11 -12.91 -2.73
N PRO A 150 16.95 -13.04 -4.05
CA PRO A 150 18.06 -13.28 -4.96
C PRO A 150 18.93 -12.03 -5.19
N VAL A 151 18.52 -10.90 -4.64
CA VAL A 151 19.20 -9.61 -4.78
C VAL A 151 19.28 -8.91 -3.43
N ASP A 152 20.33 -8.15 -3.23
CA ASP A 152 20.45 -7.20 -2.11
C ASP A 152 19.67 -5.92 -2.50
N ALA A 153 18.66 -5.58 -1.71
CA ALA A 153 17.75 -4.46 -1.97
C ALA A 153 17.94 -3.36 -0.92
#